data_0b9953b4d1d520dff2cc3aa7210fdaaa
#
_entry.id   0b9953b4d1d520dff2cc3aa7210fdaaa
#
_cell.length_a   1.000
_cell.length_b   1.000
_cell.length_c   1.000
_cell.angle_alpha   90.00
_cell.angle_beta   90.00
_cell.angle_gamma   90.00
#
_symmetry.space_group_name_H-M   'P 1'
#
loop_
_entity.id
_entity.type
_entity.pdbx_description
1 polymer ?
#
loop_
_entity_poly.entity_id
_entity_poly.type
_entity_poly.pdbx_seq_one_letter_code
_entity_poly.pdbx_strand_id
1 'polypeptide(L)'
;MQNTVSNIPCPPNDPIYSYAPGSPERALLEEALQQAGSEQVTIPVVIGGQRIETGKTGSCIEPHDHGHVLATYHKAGPAEVALAIEASIEAKAEWEALPATARASVFLKAAELLRTKYRYRLNAVTMLSQSKNAYQAEIDSACELIDFWRFNAYYMQELYAQQPDYSPVGMLNFLEHRPLEGFVFAVSPFNFTSIAGNLPTAPALMGNTVLWKPSRNAVYSSYVIMQILEEAGLPPGVINFIPGDSGDIGDPVFESEHFAGLHFTGSTSVFQKMWQQIGNNISGYRAYPRIVGETGGKDFVFAHESADVEALVVALVRGAFEYQGQKCSAASRAYIPASLWPAVKQGLVDTLATVTMGPVQDFSNFVNAVIDRGSFDKCQRYIEQARVASDAEIVCGGACDDSVGYFVQPTVIRAE
;
A
#
# COMPACT_ATOMS: atom_id res chain seq x y z
N MET A 1 -30.19 -19.53 8.47
CA MET A 1 -29.77 -20.43 9.57
C MET A 1 -28.47 -21.11 9.19
N GLN A 2 -27.44 -21.01 9.98
CA GLN A 2 -26.22 -21.80 9.78
C GLN A 2 -26.46 -23.19 10.40
N ASN A 3 -26.28 -24.23 9.60
CA ASN A 3 -26.49 -25.62 10.07
C ASN A 3 -25.22 -26.23 10.70
N THR A 4 -24.14 -25.48 10.83
CA THR A 4 -22.86 -25.92 11.37
C THR A 4 -22.10 -24.76 12.01
N VAL A 5 -21.13 -25.08 12.84
CA VAL A 5 -20.13 -24.12 13.33
C VAL A 5 -19.07 -23.99 12.25
N SER A 6 -18.93 -22.79 11.66
CA SER A 6 -17.85 -22.54 10.70
C SER A 6 -16.58 -22.16 11.48
N ASN A 7 -15.46 -22.71 11.05
CA ASN A 7 -14.15 -22.41 11.59
C ASN A 7 -13.20 -22.11 10.43
N ILE A 8 -12.67 -20.89 10.40
CA ILE A 8 -11.64 -20.48 9.46
C ILE A 8 -10.29 -20.84 10.09
N PRO A 9 -9.53 -21.79 9.52
CA PRO A 9 -8.25 -22.17 10.11
C PRO A 9 -7.25 -21.04 9.99
N CYS A 10 -6.27 -20.98 10.94
CA CYS A 10 -5.13 -20.07 10.81
C CYS A 10 -4.35 -20.42 9.53
N PRO A 11 -4.25 -19.49 8.57
CA PRO A 11 -3.60 -19.79 7.30
C PRO A 11 -2.07 -19.80 7.44
N PRO A 12 -1.34 -20.58 6.61
CA PRO A 12 0.08 -20.35 6.41
C PRO A 12 0.28 -19.10 5.52
N ASN A 13 1.47 -18.49 5.61
CA ASN A 13 1.87 -17.47 4.66
C ASN A 13 1.96 -18.03 3.23
N ASP A 14 1.66 -17.20 2.25
CA ASP A 14 1.79 -17.59 0.85
C ASP A 14 3.27 -17.72 0.45
N PRO A 15 3.65 -18.76 -0.32
CA PRO A 15 5.04 -18.96 -0.71
C PRO A 15 5.53 -17.82 -1.60
N ILE A 16 6.74 -17.33 -1.30
CA ILE A 16 7.43 -16.28 -2.05
C ILE A 16 8.22 -16.93 -3.19
N TYR A 17 7.95 -16.51 -4.43
CA TYR A 17 8.69 -16.97 -5.59
C TYR A 17 9.98 -16.16 -5.79
N SER A 18 11.06 -16.86 -6.15
CA SER A 18 12.39 -16.25 -6.30
C SER A 18 12.61 -15.59 -7.65
N TYR A 19 11.82 -15.96 -8.66
CA TYR A 19 12.02 -15.55 -10.05
C TYR A 19 13.43 -15.82 -10.58
N ALA A 20 14.01 -16.93 -10.14
CA ALA A 20 15.36 -17.35 -10.53
C ALA A 20 15.47 -17.53 -12.05
N PRO A 21 16.65 -17.31 -12.66
CA PRO A 21 16.86 -17.55 -14.09
C PRO A 21 16.43 -18.97 -14.50
N GLY A 22 15.56 -19.05 -15.54
CA GLY A 22 15.04 -20.31 -16.06
C GLY A 22 13.87 -20.91 -15.28
N SER A 23 13.38 -20.28 -14.23
CA SER A 23 12.19 -20.75 -13.52
C SER A 23 10.90 -20.45 -14.31
N PRO A 24 9.86 -21.31 -14.20
CA PRO A 24 8.58 -21.09 -14.87
C PRO A 24 7.90 -19.78 -14.44
N GLU A 25 7.94 -19.46 -13.15
CA GLU A 25 7.36 -18.24 -12.59
C GLU A 25 8.03 -16.99 -13.15
N ARG A 26 9.35 -17.03 -13.45
CA ARG A 26 10.04 -15.92 -14.10
C ARG A 26 9.51 -15.68 -15.52
N ALA A 27 9.36 -16.74 -16.30
CA ALA A 27 8.83 -16.63 -17.67
C ALA A 27 7.40 -16.05 -17.68
N LEU A 28 6.56 -16.46 -16.73
CA LEU A 28 5.19 -15.92 -16.59
C LEU A 28 5.18 -14.45 -16.16
N LEU A 29 6.12 -14.04 -15.32
CA LEU A 29 6.24 -12.63 -14.93
C LEU A 29 6.77 -11.76 -16.08
N GLU A 30 7.76 -12.25 -16.84
CA GLU A 30 8.29 -11.56 -18.03
C GLU A 30 7.20 -11.38 -19.10
N GLU A 31 6.36 -12.40 -19.34
CA GLU A 31 5.19 -12.29 -20.22
C GLU A 31 4.18 -11.23 -19.72
N ALA A 32 3.87 -11.26 -18.42
CA ALA A 32 2.96 -10.28 -17.81
C ALA A 32 3.52 -8.84 -17.87
N LEU A 33 4.83 -8.65 -17.72
CA LEU A 33 5.50 -7.36 -17.87
C LEU A 33 5.39 -6.85 -19.31
N GLN A 34 5.65 -7.71 -20.29
CA GLN A 34 5.51 -7.34 -21.70
C GLN A 34 4.07 -6.94 -22.03
N GLN A 35 3.09 -7.72 -21.56
CA GLN A 35 1.68 -7.41 -21.77
C GLN A 35 1.30 -6.08 -21.12
N ALA A 36 1.56 -5.91 -19.82
CA ALA A 36 1.19 -4.70 -19.08
C ALA A 36 1.90 -3.44 -19.61
N GLY A 37 3.15 -3.56 -20.10
CA GLY A 37 3.89 -2.45 -20.70
C GLY A 37 3.42 -2.06 -22.10
N SER A 38 2.80 -2.98 -22.84
CA SER A 38 2.30 -2.72 -24.20
C SER A 38 0.84 -2.25 -24.24
N GLU A 39 0.06 -2.51 -23.20
CA GLU A 39 -1.35 -2.11 -23.12
C GLU A 39 -1.47 -0.65 -22.67
N GLN A 40 -2.39 0.10 -23.30
CA GLN A 40 -2.84 1.39 -22.78
C GLN A 40 -4.23 1.22 -22.17
N VAL A 41 -4.29 1.24 -20.85
CA VAL A 41 -5.52 1.00 -20.10
C VAL A 41 -6.21 2.31 -19.75
N THR A 42 -7.51 2.41 -20.03
CA THR A 42 -8.36 3.48 -19.49
C THR A 42 -9.04 2.99 -18.22
N ILE A 43 -8.81 3.69 -17.11
CA ILE A 43 -9.30 3.32 -15.78
C ILE A 43 -10.44 4.27 -15.41
N PRO A 44 -11.68 3.75 -15.26
CA PRO A 44 -12.83 4.54 -14.82
C PRO A 44 -12.83 4.75 -13.30
N VAL A 45 -13.62 5.69 -12.84
CA VAL A 45 -14.16 5.70 -11.47
C VAL A 45 -15.19 4.56 -11.35
N VAL A 46 -15.17 3.79 -10.25
CA VAL A 46 -16.13 2.68 -10.04
C VAL A 46 -16.98 2.98 -8.81
N ILE A 47 -18.27 3.23 -9.03
CA ILE A 47 -19.25 3.61 -8.00
C ILE A 47 -20.51 2.76 -8.16
N GLY A 48 -20.93 2.08 -7.09
CA GLY A 48 -22.12 1.22 -7.14
C GLY A 48 -22.02 0.13 -8.22
N GLY A 49 -20.81 -0.32 -8.58
CA GLY A 49 -20.54 -1.25 -9.67
C GLY A 49 -20.56 -0.62 -11.07
N GLN A 50 -20.87 0.65 -11.19
CA GLN A 50 -20.87 1.37 -12.47
C GLN A 50 -19.49 1.97 -12.76
N ARG A 51 -19.08 1.94 -14.03
CA ARG A 51 -17.85 2.54 -14.53
C ARG A 51 -18.15 3.92 -15.12
N ILE A 52 -17.60 4.95 -14.50
CA ILE A 52 -17.86 6.35 -14.82
C ILE A 52 -16.61 6.98 -15.44
N GLU A 53 -16.78 7.52 -16.65
CA GLU A 53 -15.76 8.28 -17.36
C GLU A 53 -16.07 9.79 -17.21
N THR A 54 -15.37 10.45 -16.28
CA THR A 54 -15.64 11.86 -15.93
C THR A 54 -15.11 12.87 -16.95
N GLY A 55 -14.23 12.44 -17.86
CA GLY A 55 -13.55 13.33 -18.81
C GLY A 55 -12.36 14.10 -18.22
N LYS A 56 -12.26 14.24 -16.88
CA LYS A 56 -11.05 14.73 -16.21
C LYS A 56 -10.10 13.58 -16.00
N THR A 57 -8.92 13.61 -16.57
CA THR A 57 -7.99 12.47 -16.54
C THR A 57 -6.67 12.77 -15.84
N GLY A 58 -5.98 11.70 -15.45
CA GLY A 58 -4.59 11.67 -15.04
C GLY A 58 -3.88 10.48 -15.68
N SER A 59 -2.56 10.42 -15.60
CA SER A 59 -1.76 9.35 -16.20
C SER A 59 -1.03 8.55 -15.14
N CYS A 60 -0.94 7.24 -15.36
CA CYS A 60 0.00 6.35 -14.69
C CYS A 60 1.20 6.17 -15.63
N ILE A 61 2.38 6.54 -15.18
CA ILE A 61 3.63 6.43 -15.94
C ILE A 61 4.56 5.39 -15.30
N GLU A 62 5.59 4.98 -16.02
CA GLU A 62 6.71 4.24 -15.47
C GLU A 62 7.70 5.21 -14.80
N PRO A 63 8.00 5.10 -13.50
CA PRO A 63 8.96 6.01 -12.87
C PRO A 63 10.38 5.88 -13.44
N HIS A 64 10.75 4.72 -13.96
CA HIS A 64 12.04 4.43 -14.57
C HIS A 64 12.10 4.74 -16.09
N ASP A 65 10.95 5.06 -16.69
CA ASP A 65 10.80 5.66 -18.04
C ASP A 65 9.59 6.59 -18.02
N HIS A 66 9.75 7.79 -17.47
CA HIS A 66 8.63 8.72 -17.25
C HIS A 66 7.99 9.26 -18.55
N GLY A 67 8.58 8.96 -19.71
CA GLY A 67 7.97 9.19 -21.02
C GLY A 67 6.90 8.15 -21.38
N HIS A 68 6.92 6.98 -20.75
CA HIS A 68 6.00 5.90 -21.06
C HIS A 68 4.74 5.97 -20.18
N VAL A 69 3.56 6.02 -20.84
CA VAL A 69 2.24 6.04 -20.18
C VAL A 69 1.63 4.65 -20.23
N LEU A 70 1.45 4.04 -19.05
CA LEU A 70 0.84 2.71 -18.87
C LEU A 70 -0.69 2.77 -18.89
N ALA A 71 -1.27 3.80 -18.28
CA ALA A 71 -2.71 3.93 -18.18
C ALA A 71 -3.12 5.39 -18.05
N THR A 72 -4.33 5.68 -18.55
CA THR A 72 -5.04 6.94 -18.29
C THR A 72 -6.20 6.65 -17.34
N TYR A 73 -6.37 7.42 -16.27
CA TYR A 73 -7.47 7.22 -15.33
C TYR A 73 -8.36 8.46 -15.24
N HIS A 74 -9.65 8.22 -15.08
CA HIS A 74 -10.63 9.27 -14.82
C HIS A 74 -10.58 9.69 -13.35
N LYS A 75 -10.58 11.00 -13.11
CA LYS A 75 -10.56 11.58 -11.76
C LYS A 75 -11.99 11.83 -11.27
N ALA A 76 -12.27 11.32 -10.07
CA ALA A 76 -13.47 11.70 -9.34
C ALA A 76 -13.37 13.15 -8.85
N GLY A 77 -14.49 13.85 -8.83
CA GLY A 77 -14.67 15.16 -8.21
C GLY A 77 -15.80 15.12 -7.17
N PRO A 78 -16.25 16.29 -6.68
CA PRO A 78 -17.31 16.36 -5.67
C PRO A 78 -18.63 15.67 -6.06
N ALA A 79 -18.97 15.68 -7.35
CA ALA A 79 -20.20 15.01 -7.84
C ALA A 79 -20.07 13.49 -7.72
N GLU A 80 -18.94 12.91 -8.12
CA GLU A 80 -18.70 11.48 -8.03
C GLU A 80 -18.55 11.04 -6.57
N VAL A 81 -18.02 11.90 -5.69
CA VAL A 81 -17.97 11.64 -4.24
C VAL A 81 -19.38 11.55 -3.66
N ALA A 82 -20.29 12.46 -4.04
CA ALA A 82 -21.68 12.41 -3.60
C ALA A 82 -22.36 11.09 -4.04
N LEU A 83 -22.20 10.70 -5.30
CA LEU A 83 -22.69 9.40 -5.80
C LEU A 83 -22.09 8.21 -5.04
N ALA A 84 -20.79 8.26 -4.70
CA ALA A 84 -20.14 7.18 -3.96
C ALA A 84 -20.64 7.08 -2.52
N ILE A 85 -20.97 8.21 -1.88
CA ILE A 85 -21.60 8.24 -0.55
C ILE A 85 -22.98 7.60 -0.62
N GLU A 86 -23.83 7.99 -1.58
CA GLU A 86 -25.16 7.42 -1.78
C GLU A 86 -25.06 5.89 -2.00
N ALA A 87 -24.24 5.44 -2.95
CA ALA A 87 -24.04 4.02 -3.22
C ALA A 87 -23.53 3.24 -1.98
N SER A 88 -22.66 3.85 -1.16
CA SER A 88 -22.20 3.25 0.10
C SER A 88 -23.33 3.08 1.10
N ILE A 89 -24.20 4.06 1.25
CA ILE A 89 -25.32 4.00 2.20
C ILE A 89 -26.39 3.00 1.73
N GLU A 90 -26.67 2.95 0.43
CA GLU A 90 -27.60 1.96 -0.14
C GLU A 90 -27.11 0.53 0.05
N ALA A 91 -25.83 0.25 -0.25
CA ALA A 91 -25.25 -1.10 -0.12
C ALA A 91 -25.11 -1.56 1.33
N LYS A 92 -25.07 -0.63 2.30
CA LYS A 92 -24.72 -0.90 3.69
C LYS A 92 -25.64 -1.94 4.33
N ALA A 93 -26.95 -1.77 4.25
CA ALA A 93 -27.92 -2.61 4.97
C ALA A 93 -27.84 -4.09 4.55
N GLU A 94 -27.71 -4.36 3.26
CA GLU A 94 -27.57 -5.74 2.75
C GLU A 94 -26.22 -6.34 3.12
N TRP A 95 -25.14 -5.56 3.02
CA TRP A 95 -23.79 -6.03 3.34
C TRP A 95 -23.61 -6.36 4.82
N GLU A 96 -24.07 -5.49 5.72
CA GLU A 96 -23.98 -5.72 7.17
C GLU A 96 -24.85 -6.87 7.66
N ALA A 97 -25.99 -7.13 6.97
CA ALA A 97 -26.89 -8.23 7.32
C ALA A 97 -26.33 -9.62 6.93
N LEU A 98 -25.32 -9.66 6.06
CA LEU A 98 -24.66 -10.93 5.71
C LEU A 98 -23.94 -11.53 6.93
N PRO A 99 -24.01 -12.85 7.11
CA PRO A 99 -23.17 -13.53 8.08
C PRO A 99 -21.68 -13.21 7.87
N ALA A 100 -20.93 -13.07 8.95
CA ALA A 100 -19.50 -12.76 8.89
C ALA A 100 -18.71 -13.73 7.99
N THR A 101 -19.07 -15.02 8.02
CA THR A 101 -18.47 -16.06 7.17
C THR A 101 -18.78 -15.88 5.68
N ALA A 102 -19.96 -15.36 5.35
CA ALA A 102 -20.32 -15.04 3.96
C ALA A 102 -19.48 -13.86 3.45
N ARG A 103 -19.30 -12.81 4.25
CA ARG A 103 -18.38 -11.72 3.93
C ARG A 103 -16.94 -12.20 3.80
N ALA A 104 -16.46 -13.04 4.74
CA ALA A 104 -15.13 -13.63 4.66
C ALA A 104 -14.90 -14.43 3.39
N SER A 105 -15.91 -15.15 2.90
CA SER A 105 -15.77 -15.97 1.69
C SER A 105 -15.43 -15.17 0.44
N VAL A 106 -15.87 -13.91 0.34
CA VAL A 106 -15.52 -13.01 -0.76
C VAL A 106 -14.01 -12.73 -0.77
N PHE A 107 -13.45 -12.38 0.41
CA PHE A 107 -12.01 -12.04 0.51
C PHE A 107 -11.12 -13.27 0.41
N LEU A 108 -11.55 -14.42 0.93
CA LEU A 108 -10.86 -15.70 0.74
C LEU A 108 -10.83 -16.12 -0.74
N LYS A 109 -11.92 -15.89 -1.49
CA LYS A 109 -11.95 -16.10 -2.93
C LYS A 109 -11.07 -15.10 -3.67
N ALA A 110 -11.05 -13.83 -3.23
CA ALA A 110 -10.14 -12.82 -3.79
C ALA A 110 -8.67 -13.22 -3.58
N ALA A 111 -8.31 -13.75 -2.41
CA ALA A 111 -6.97 -14.29 -2.14
C ALA A 111 -6.60 -15.44 -3.09
N GLU A 112 -7.54 -16.36 -3.35
CA GLU A 112 -7.29 -17.47 -4.29
C GLU A 112 -7.21 -17.00 -5.74
N LEU A 113 -8.03 -16.04 -6.17
CA LEU A 113 -7.93 -15.43 -7.50
C LEU A 113 -6.59 -14.72 -7.69
N LEU A 114 -6.16 -13.96 -6.67
CA LEU A 114 -4.85 -13.29 -6.71
C LEU A 114 -3.73 -14.33 -6.81
N ARG A 115 -3.76 -15.36 -5.97
CA ARG A 115 -2.74 -16.41 -5.93
C ARG A 115 -2.59 -17.16 -7.26
N THR A 116 -3.70 -17.45 -7.95
CA THR A 116 -3.72 -18.33 -9.12
C THR A 116 -3.79 -17.61 -10.46
N LYS A 117 -4.66 -16.60 -10.56
CA LYS A 117 -4.96 -15.93 -11.83
C LYS A 117 -4.26 -14.59 -12.00
N TYR A 118 -4.18 -13.79 -10.92
CA TYR A 118 -3.78 -12.38 -11.02
C TYR A 118 -2.36 -12.10 -10.52
N ARG A 119 -1.65 -13.08 -9.94
CA ARG A 119 -0.34 -12.87 -9.30
C ARG A 119 0.65 -12.16 -10.20
N TYR A 120 0.91 -12.70 -11.36
CA TYR A 120 1.90 -12.13 -12.27
C TYR A 120 1.44 -10.79 -12.85
N ARG A 121 0.15 -10.65 -13.16
CA ARG A 121 -0.41 -9.37 -13.62
C ARG A 121 -0.29 -8.26 -12.56
N LEU A 122 -0.66 -8.54 -11.31
CA LEU A 122 -0.56 -7.54 -10.25
C LEU A 122 0.88 -7.19 -9.95
N ASN A 123 1.79 -8.18 -9.93
CA ASN A 123 3.22 -7.95 -9.77
C ASN A 123 3.79 -7.13 -10.93
N ALA A 124 3.48 -7.47 -12.18
CA ALA A 124 3.95 -6.72 -13.34
C ALA A 124 3.50 -5.25 -13.33
N VAL A 125 2.21 -5.00 -13.05
CA VAL A 125 1.68 -3.63 -12.95
C VAL A 125 2.33 -2.88 -11.78
N THR A 126 2.59 -3.55 -10.65
CA THR A 126 3.31 -2.96 -9.50
C THR A 126 4.76 -2.63 -9.86
N MET A 127 5.46 -3.54 -10.54
CA MET A 127 6.82 -3.30 -11.01
C MET A 127 6.88 -2.07 -11.91
N LEU A 128 6.05 -2.02 -12.93
CA LEU A 128 6.05 -0.94 -13.93
C LEU A 128 5.61 0.40 -13.34
N SER A 129 4.46 0.45 -12.67
CA SER A 129 3.88 1.72 -12.22
C SER A 129 4.48 2.28 -10.92
N GLN A 130 5.15 1.46 -10.13
CA GLN A 130 5.74 1.85 -8.85
C GLN A 130 7.27 1.69 -8.81
N SER A 131 7.88 1.19 -9.88
CA SER A 131 9.32 0.95 -10.00
C SER A 131 9.87 0.03 -8.89
N LYS A 132 9.20 -1.10 -8.67
CA LYS A 132 9.63 -2.20 -7.80
C LYS A 132 10.32 -3.29 -8.62
N ASN A 133 11.37 -3.90 -8.09
CA ASN A 133 11.93 -5.11 -8.71
C ASN A 133 11.00 -6.32 -8.49
N ALA A 134 11.28 -7.42 -9.16
CA ALA A 134 10.43 -8.63 -9.11
C ALA A 134 10.24 -9.17 -7.70
N TYR A 135 11.30 -9.20 -6.88
CA TYR A 135 11.25 -9.71 -5.51
C TYR A 135 10.41 -8.82 -4.58
N GLN A 136 10.57 -7.50 -4.71
CA GLN A 136 9.78 -6.53 -3.93
C GLN A 136 8.30 -6.55 -4.34
N ALA A 137 8.00 -6.67 -5.63
CA ALA A 137 6.62 -6.80 -6.10
C ALA A 137 5.99 -8.10 -5.62
N GLU A 138 6.73 -9.20 -5.62
CA GLU A 138 6.25 -10.49 -5.12
C GLU A 138 5.81 -10.41 -3.67
N ILE A 139 6.62 -9.83 -2.80
CA ILE A 139 6.33 -9.71 -1.37
C ILE A 139 5.29 -8.62 -1.12
N ASP A 140 5.58 -7.38 -1.54
CA ASP A 140 4.83 -6.18 -1.16
C ASP A 140 3.53 -5.98 -1.97
N SER A 141 3.24 -6.88 -2.92
CA SER A 141 2.03 -6.86 -3.75
C SER A 141 1.24 -8.17 -3.59
N ALA A 142 1.70 -9.27 -4.21
CA ALA A 142 0.91 -10.49 -4.24
C ALA A 142 0.87 -11.23 -2.91
N CYS A 143 2.03 -11.62 -2.34
CA CYS A 143 2.08 -12.47 -1.15
C CYS A 143 1.42 -11.80 0.05
N GLU A 144 1.79 -10.57 0.34
CA GLU A 144 1.28 -9.86 1.51
C GLU A 144 -0.21 -9.55 1.39
N LEU A 145 -0.74 -9.25 0.19
CA LEU A 145 -2.18 -9.04 0.02
C LEU A 145 -2.98 -10.34 0.15
N ILE A 146 -2.47 -11.46 -0.37
CA ILE A 146 -3.05 -12.78 -0.16
C ILE A 146 -3.12 -13.09 1.33
N ASP A 147 -2.02 -12.84 2.04
CA ASP A 147 -1.92 -13.08 3.47
C ASP A 147 -2.86 -12.15 4.25
N PHE A 148 -2.92 -10.86 3.94
CA PHE A 148 -3.88 -9.95 4.57
C PHE A 148 -5.31 -10.47 4.46
N TRP A 149 -5.77 -10.87 3.28
CA TRP A 149 -7.14 -11.34 3.10
C TRP A 149 -7.42 -12.65 3.85
N ARG A 150 -6.45 -13.55 3.92
CA ARG A 150 -6.58 -14.82 4.66
C ARG A 150 -6.53 -14.61 6.17
N PHE A 151 -5.51 -13.87 6.65
CA PHE A 151 -5.33 -13.63 8.08
C PHE A 151 -6.43 -12.71 8.64
N ASN A 152 -6.88 -11.70 7.90
CA ASN A 152 -7.99 -10.85 8.34
C ASN A 152 -9.29 -11.67 8.53
N ALA A 153 -9.57 -12.63 7.65
CA ALA A 153 -10.73 -13.52 7.81
C ALA A 153 -10.59 -14.39 9.07
N TYR A 154 -9.40 -14.90 9.34
CA TYR A 154 -9.11 -15.65 10.57
C TYR A 154 -9.23 -14.75 11.80
N TYR A 155 -8.60 -13.58 11.83
CA TYR A 155 -8.64 -12.68 12.98
C TYR A 155 -10.02 -12.06 13.22
N MET A 156 -10.84 -11.86 12.18
CA MET A 156 -12.24 -11.48 12.37
C MET A 156 -12.98 -12.50 13.23
N GLN A 157 -12.78 -13.80 12.97
CA GLN A 157 -13.38 -14.88 13.77
C GLN A 157 -12.87 -14.84 15.21
N GLU A 158 -11.56 -14.65 15.41
CA GLU A 158 -10.96 -14.54 16.74
C GLU A 158 -11.51 -13.33 17.53
N LEU A 159 -11.69 -12.19 16.86
CA LEU A 159 -12.30 -11.00 17.48
C LEU A 159 -13.76 -11.25 17.89
N TYR A 160 -14.55 -11.91 17.04
CA TYR A 160 -15.95 -12.21 17.35
C TYR A 160 -16.09 -13.29 18.45
N ALA A 161 -15.09 -14.14 18.64
CA ALA A 161 -15.04 -15.12 19.72
C ALA A 161 -14.72 -14.50 21.08
N GLN A 162 -14.20 -13.27 21.13
CA GLN A 162 -13.93 -12.56 22.39
C GLN A 162 -15.24 -12.12 23.03
N GLN A 163 -15.66 -12.85 24.05
CA GLN A 163 -16.91 -12.62 24.76
C GLN A 163 -16.64 -12.39 26.27
N PRO A 164 -17.55 -11.75 27.00
CA PRO A 164 -17.38 -11.59 28.45
C PRO A 164 -17.20 -12.93 29.15
N ASP A 165 -16.14 -13.06 29.95
CA ASP A 165 -15.80 -14.30 30.66
C ASP A 165 -16.81 -14.70 31.73
N TYR A 166 -17.60 -13.75 32.25
CA TYR A 166 -18.48 -13.95 33.35
C TYR A 166 -19.90 -13.40 33.13
N SER A 167 -20.88 -14.20 33.44
CA SER A 167 -22.29 -13.81 33.53
C SER A 167 -22.84 -14.12 34.93
N PRO A 168 -23.47 -13.16 35.66
CA PRO A 168 -24.09 -13.41 36.93
C PRO A 168 -25.24 -14.42 36.80
N VAL A 169 -25.61 -15.04 37.94
CA VAL A 169 -26.75 -15.95 37.96
C VAL A 169 -28.04 -15.26 37.49
N GLY A 170 -28.71 -15.84 36.51
CA GLY A 170 -29.92 -15.30 35.90
C GLY A 170 -29.72 -14.25 34.85
N MET A 171 -28.45 -13.96 34.43
CA MET A 171 -28.12 -13.03 33.37
C MET A 171 -27.20 -13.69 32.34
N LEU A 172 -27.20 -13.16 31.11
CA LEU A 172 -26.27 -13.51 30.07
C LEU A 172 -25.64 -12.21 29.55
N ASN A 173 -24.32 -12.07 29.67
CA ASN A 173 -23.53 -11.00 29.10
C ASN A 173 -22.89 -11.49 27.80
N PHE A 174 -23.09 -10.78 26.71
CA PHE A 174 -22.41 -11.05 25.46
C PHE A 174 -22.20 -9.74 24.67
N LEU A 175 -21.26 -9.77 23.75
CA LEU A 175 -20.97 -8.70 22.81
C LEU A 175 -21.54 -9.06 21.44
N GLU A 176 -22.25 -8.13 20.84
CA GLU A 176 -22.65 -8.18 19.44
C GLU A 176 -21.91 -7.06 18.68
N HIS A 177 -21.08 -7.47 17.71
CA HIS A 177 -20.31 -6.51 16.92
C HIS A 177 -21.15 -6.03 15.74
N ARG A 178 -21.29 -4.72 15.61
CA ARG A 178 -21.94 -4.08 14.46
C ARG A 178 -20.96 -3.18 13.70
N PRO A 179 -21.15 -2.98 12.39
CA PRO A 179 -20.40 -2.00 11.61
C PRO A 179 -20.60 -0.56 12.12
N LEU A 180 -19.74 0.34 11.67
CA LEU A 180 -19.86 1.76 11.96
C LEU A 180 -21.10 2.36 11.29
N GLU A 181 -21.65 3.45 11.85
CA GLU A 181 -22.81 4.16 11.29
C GLU A 181 -22.38 5.14 10.20
N GLY A 182 -22.27 4.65 8.97
CA GLY A 182 -21.83 5.41 7.82
C GLY A 182 -20.82 4.63 7.01
N PHE A 183 -19.93 5.33 6.32
CA PHE A 183 -18.87 4.74 5.49
C PHE A 183 -17.48 5.01 6.06
N VAL A 184 -16.53 4.17 5.68
CA VAL A 184 -15.10 4.37 5.96
C VAL A 184 -14.42 4.97 4.73
N PHE A 185 -13.60 5.99 4.93
CA PHE A 185 -12.74 6.54 3.89
C PHE A 185 -11.36 5.88 3.94
N ALA A 186 -11.03 5.08 2.93
CA ALA A 186 -9.74 4.43 2.79
C ALA A 186 -8.85 5.24 1.85
N VAL A 187 -7.72 5.74 2.36
CA VAL A 187 -6.73 6.49 1.57
C VAL A 187 -5.42 5.72 1.58
N SER A 188 -5.09 5.14 0.43
CA SER A 188 -3.99 4.19 0.34
C SER A 188 -2.70 4.78 -0.24
N PRO A 189 -1.53 4.23 0.15
CA PRO A 189 -0.21 4.71 -0.26
C PRO A 189 0.15 4.23 -1.65
N PHE A 190 1.33 4.65 -2.13
CA PHE A 190 1.88 4.17 -3.40
C PHE A 190 2.86 3.00 -3.23
N ASN A 191 3.49 2.89 -2.06
CA ASN A 191 4.68 2.06 -1.87
C ASN A 191 4.38 0.56 -1.65
N PHE A 192 3.18 0.21 -1.20
CA PHE A 192 2.74 -1.17 -1.00
C PHE A 192 1.37 -1.39 -1.65
N THR A 193 1.36 -2.18 -2.73
CA THR A 193 0.11 -2.59 -3.39
C THR A 193 -0.77 -3.43 -2.45
N SER A 194 -0.15 -4.24 -1.59
CA SER A 194 -0.83 -5.00 -0.54
C SER A 194 -1.58 -4.11 0.44
N ILE A 195 -0.94 -3.05 0.96
CA ILE A 195 -1.57 -2.08 1.85
C ILE A 195 -2.70 -1.34 1.12
N ALA A 196 -2.49 -0.99 -0.15
CA ALA A 196 -3.53 -0.35 -0.96
C ALA A 196 -4.78 -1.21 -1.07
N GLY A 197 -4.64 -2.54 -1.16
CA GLY A 197 -5.75 -3.49 -1.14
C GLY A 197 -6.32 -3.74 0.25
N ASN A 198 -5.48 -3.76 1.29
CA ASN A 198 -5.90 -4.04 2.65
C ASN A 198 -6.75 -2.90 3.27
N LEU A 199 -6.39 -1.63 3.02
CA LEU A 199 -7.06 -0.50 3.63
C LEU A 199 -8.57 -0.44 3.35
N PRO A 200 -9.08 -0.67 2.12
CA PRO A 200 -10.50 -0.75 1.87
C PRO A 200 -11.12 -2.09 2.31
N THR A 201 -10.38 -3.21 2.23
CA THR A 201 -10.96 -4.53 2.43
C THR A 201 -11.08 -4.94 3.89
N ALA A 202 -10.19 -4.50 4.78
CA ALA A 202 -10.27 -4.79 6.20
C ALA A 202 -11.56 -4.22 6.85
N PRO A 203 -11.93 -2.94 6.69
CA PRO A 203 -13.21 -2.46 7.17
C PRO A 203 -14.42 -3.08 6.46
N ALA A 204 -14.31 -3.38 5.15
CA ALA A 204 -15.38 -4.03 4.42
C ALA A 204 -15.68 -5.44 4.94
N LEU A 205 -14.66 -6.23 5.27
CA LEU A 205 -14.79 -7.54 5.90
C LEU A 205 -15.60 -7.46 7.19
N MET A 206 -15.42 -6.40 7.97
CA MET A 206 -16.16 -6.16 9.23
C MET A 206 -17.57 -5.59 9.03
N GLY A 207 -18.05 -5.55 7.78
CA GLY A 207 -19.41 -5.16 7.42
C GLY A 207 -19.59 -3.67 7.10
N ASN A 208 -18.51 -2.90 7.01
CA ASN A 208 -18.57 -1.50 6.61
C ASN A 208 -18.61 -1.36 5.09
N THR A 209 -19.10 -0.22 4.61
CA THR A 209 -18.93 0.23 3.23
C THR A 209 -17.80 1.26 3.16
N VAL A 210 -17.16 1.37 1.98
CA VAL A 210 -15.89 2.08 1.85
C VAL A 210 -15.86 2.95 0.60
N LEU A 211 -15.39 4.19 0.77
CA LEU A 211 -14.89 5.01 -0.31
C LEU A 211 -13.37 4.84 -0.36
N TRP A 212 -12.84 4.35 -1.47
CA TRP A 212 -11.41 4.08 -1.63
C TRP A 212 -10.75 5.05 -2.58
N LYS A 213 -9.87 5.89 -2.02
CA LYS A 213 -9.01 6.81 -2.77
C LYS A 213 -7.59 6.25 -2.85
N PRO A 214 -7.17 5.69 -4.00
CA PRO A 214 -5.79 5.26 -4.18
C PRO A 214 -4.84 6.45 -4.31
N SER A 215 -3.55 6.20 -4.06
CA SER A 215 -2.49 7.14 -4.46
C SER A 215 -2.49 7.33 -5.98
N ARG A 216 -2.27 8.56 -6.45
CA ARG A 216 -2.20 8.87 -7.89
C ARG A 216 -1.17 8.03 -8.66
N ASN A 217 -0.08 7.64 -7.98
CA ASN A 217 1.00 6.85 -8.55
C ASN A 217 0.75 5.34 -8.52
N ALA A 218 -0.33 4.88 -7.87
CA ALA A 218 -0.71 3.48 -7.73
C ALA A 218 -2.15 3.19 -8.19
N VAL A 219 -2.72 4.05 -9.03
CA VAL A 219 -4.10 3.88 -9.53
C VAL A 219 -4.22 2.61 -10.34
N TYR A 220 -3.24 2.26 -11.17
CA TYR A 220 -3.32 1.09 -12.03
C TYR A 220 -3.29 -0.22 -11.22
N SER A 221 -2.35 -0.39 -10.30
CA SER A 221 -2.30 -1.59 -9.44
C SER A 221 -3.55 -1.69 -8.55
N SER A 222 -4.04 -0.56 -8.03
CA SER A 222 -5.29 -0.51 -7.25
C SER A 222 -6.52 -0.89 -8.08
N TYR A 223 -6.57 -0.51 -9.35
CA TYR A 223 -7.66 -0.91 -10.24
C TYR A 223 -7.66 -2.42 -10.52
N VAL A 224 -6.48 -3.03 -10.67
CA VAL A 224 -6.38 -4.51 -10.78
C VAL A 224 -6.95 -5.17 -9.52
N ILE A 225 -6.68 -4.63 -8.33
CA ILE A 225 -7.27 -5.14 -7.09
C ILE A 225 -8.80 -5.00 -7.11
N MET A 226 -9.34 -3.87 -7.56
CA MET A 226 -10.78 -3.69 -7.68
C MET A 226 -11.41 -4.74 -8.62
N GLN A 227 -10.76 -5.06 -9.75
CA GLN A 227 -11.20 -6.12 -10.66
C GLN A 227 -11.20 -7.50 -9.98
N ILE A 228 -10.20 -7.80 -9.15
CA ILE A 228 -10.14 -9.06 -8.39
C ILE A 228 -11.31 -9.13 -7.40
N LEU A 229 -11.61 -8.06 -6.70
CA LEU A 229 -12.71 -7.99 -5.74
C LEU A 229 -14.08 -8.17 -6.41
N GLU A 230 -14.29 -7.53 -7.56
CA GLU A 230 -15.52 -7.71 -8.37
C GLU A 230 -15.66 -9.17 -8.83
N GLU A 231 -14.61 -9.80 -9.35
CA GLU A 231 -14.62 -11.22 -9.77
C GLU A 231 -14.81 -12.17 -8.58
N ALA A 232 -14.31 -11.79 -7.41
CA ALA A 232 -14.54 -12.54 -6.17
C ALA A 232 -16.01 -12.50 -5.71
N GLY A 233 -16.80 -11.55 -6.20
CA GLY A 233 -18.21 -11.39 -5.89
C GLY A 233 -18.48 -10.35 -4.81
N LEU A 234 -17.59 -9.35 -4.66
CA LEU A 234 -17.87 -8.19 -3.81
C LEU A 234 -19.10 -7.45 -4.35
N PRO A 235 -20.16 -7.25 -3.54
CA PRO A 235 -21.36 -6.57 -4.01
C PRO A 235 -21.07 -5.11 -4.41
N PRO A 236 -21.79 -4.60 -5.44
CA PRO A 236 -21.70 -3.20 -5.84
C PRO A 236 -21.96 -2.24 -4.66
N GLY A 237 -21.20 -1.15 -4.59
CA GLY A 237 -21.37 -0.12 -3.54
C GLY A 237 -20.67 -0.42 -2.21
N VAL A 238 -20.26 -1.66 -1.95
CA VAL A 238 -19.51 -2.00 -0.72
C VAL A 238 -18.13 -1.32 -0.70
N ILE A 239 -17.41 -1.35 -1.82
CA ILE A 239 -16.20 -0.55 -2.02
C ILE A 239 -16.38 0.26 -3.30
N ASN A 240 -16.25 1.58 -3.18
CA ASN A 240 -16.33 2.51 -4.30
C ASN A 240 -14.94 3.06 -4.59
N PHE A 241 -14.45 2.85 -5.81
CA PHE A 241 -13.10 3.22 -6.24
C PHE A 241 -13.11 4.61 -6.87
N ILE A 242 -12.54 5.60 -6.18
CA ILE A 242 -12.61 7.02 -6.52
C ILE A 242 -11.20 7.65 -6.64
N PRO A 243 -10.42 7.31 -7.67
CA PRO A 243 -9.15 7.98 -7.91
C PRO A 243 -9.36 9.46 -8.23
N GLY A 244 -8.48 10.34 -7.78
CA GLY A 244 -8.59 11.78 -8.03
C GLY A 244 -7.72 12.62 -7.12
N ASP A 245 -7.87 13.92 -7.24
CA ASP A 245 -7.10 14.89 -6.48
C ASP A 245 -7.58 14.97 -5.02
N SER A 246 -6.64 15.20 -4.08
CA SER A 246 -6.94 15.01 -2.66
C SER A 246 -7.94 16.02 -2.11
N GLY A 247 -7.93 17.27 -2.58
CA GLY A 247 -8.90 18.30 -2.15
C GLY A 247 -10.30 18.03 -2.71
N ASP A 248 -10.40 17.69 -4.00
CA ASP A 248 -11.67 17.45 -4.68
C ASP A 248 -12.45 16.28 -4.06
N ILE A 249 -11.73 15.32 -3.47
CA ILE A 249 -12.32 14.13 -2.81
C ILE A 249 -12.43 14.32 -1.30
N GLY A 250 -11.37 14.83 -0.66
CA GLY A 250 -11.29 14.87 0.80
C GLY A 250 -12.31 15.81 1.43
N ASP A 251 -12.47 16.99 0.87
CA ASP A 251 -13.37 18.00 1.45
C ASP A 251 -14.83 17.50 1.51
N PRO A 252 -15.47 17.05 0.41
CA PRO A 252 -16.84 16.56 0.49
C PRO A 252 -16.99 15.27 1.31
N VAL A 253 -15.94 14.43 1.40
CA VAL A 253 -15.96 13.23 2.27
C VAL A 253 -16.01 13.64 3.73
N PHE A 254 -15.14 14.58 4.17
CA PHE A 254 -15.07 14.99 5.57
C PHE A 254 -16.21 15.93 5.99
N GLU A 255 -16.93 16.54 5.06
CA GLU A 255 -18.14 17.33 5.32
C GLU A 255 -19.40 16.46 5.47
N SER A 256 -19.36 15.21 5.03
CA SER A 256 -20.51 14.32 5.09
C SER A 256 -20.85 13.88 6.50
N GLU A 257 -22.11 14.04 6.92
CA GLU A 257 -22.62 13.51 8.20
C GLU A 257 -22.46 11.98 8.34
N HIS A 258 -22.38 11.26 7.22
CA HIS A 258 -22.20 9.81 7.15
C HIS A 258 -20.73 9.36 7.24
N PHE A 259 -19.78 10.28 7.38
CA PHE A 259 -18.39 9.91 7.60
C PHE A 259 -18.21 9.23 8.94
N ALA A 260 -17.85 7.95 8.94
CA ALA A 260 -17.76 7.12 10.14
C ALA A 260 -16.34 6.67 10.49
N GLY A 261 -15.39 6.78 9.56
CA GLY A 261 -14.00 6.44 9.85
C GLY A 261 -13.02 6.77 8.73
N LEU A 262 -11.78 6.96 9.13
CA LEU A 262 -10.62 7.11 8.24
C LEU A 262 -9.69 5.93 8.42
N HIS A 263 -9.32 5.25 7.30
CA HIS A 263 -8.26 4.26 7.26
C HIS A 263 -7.18 4.75 6.30
N PHE A 264 -6.05 5.20 6.84
CA PHE A 264 -5.03 5.97 6.12
C PHE A 264 -3.65 5.35 6.24
N THR A 265 -2.93 5.27 5.13
CA THR A 265 -1.48 5.09 5.12
C THR A 265 -0.87 6.10 4.14
N GLY A 266 0.11 6.89 4.61
CA GLY A 266 0.75 7.90 3.78
C GLY A 266 1.63 8.87 4.57
N SER A 267 1.78 10.11 4.10
CA SER A 267 2.65 11.07 4.77
C SER A 267 2.05 11.64 6.06
N THR A 268 2.89 11.82 7.08
CA THR A 268 2.51 12.39 8.39
C THR A 268 1.79 13.74 8.26
N SER A 269 2.29 14.61 7.38
CA SER A 269 1.70 15.95 7.21
C SER A 269 0.29 15.91 6.60
N VAL A 270 0.01 14.92 5.74
CA VAL A 270 -1.35 14.73 5.17
C VAL A 270 -2.27 14.17 6.25
N PHE A 271 -1.82 13.19 7.03
CA PHE A 271 -2.61 12.62 8.12
C PHE A 271 -2.98 13.67 9.17
N GLN A 272 -2.04 14.53 9.58
CA GLN A 272 -2.29 15.64 10.51
C GLN A 272 -3.36 16.60 9.99
N LYS A 273 -3.33 16.95 8.70
CA LYS A 273 -4.35 17.80 8.07
C LYS A 273 -5.73 17.14 8.06
N MET A 274 -5.79 15.85 7.72
CA MET A 274 -7.05 15.09 7.76
C MET A 274 -7.62 15.01 9.17
N TRP A 275 -6.78 14.74 10.16
CA TRP A 275 -7.20 14.71 11.57
C TRP A 275 -7.75 16.06 12.03
N GLN A 276 -7.05 17.16 11.67
CA GLN A 276 -7.53 18.51 11.98
C GLN A 276 -8.90 18.78 11.33
N GLN A 277 -9.08 18.40 10.06
CA GLN A 277 -10.35 18.59 9.35
C GLN A 277 -11.48 17.78 9.99
N ILE A 278 -11.23 16.52 10.35
CA ILE A 278 -12.18 15.67 11.09
C ILE A 278 -12.54 16.31 12.43
N GLY A 279 -11.54 16.81 13.20
CA GLY A 279 -11.79 17.46 14.47
C GLY A 279 -12.62 18.74 14.36
N ASN A 280 -12.40 19.53 13.32
CA ASN A 280 -13.19 20.73 13.06
C ASN A 280 -14.66 20.44 12.71
N ASN A 281 -14.93 19.29 12.10
CA ASN A 281 -16.27 18.88 11.65
C ASN A 281 -17.00 17.94 12.65
N ILE A 282 -16.43 17.70 13.83
CA ILE A 282 -16.87 16.64 14.73
C ILE A 282 -18.33 16.74 15.15
N SER A 283 -18.89 17.95 15.24
CA SER A 283 -20.31 18.17 15.59
C SER A 283 -21.28 17.85 14.46
N GLY A 284 -20.81 17.70 13.22
CA GLY A 284 -21.62 17.41 12.05
C GLY A 284 -21.83 15.91 11.80
N TYR A 285 -21.03 15.04 12.45
CA TYR A 285 -21.11 13.59 12.21
C TYR A 285 -22.20 12.92 13.05
N ARG A 286 -22.82 11.88 12.52
CA ARG A 286 -23.82 11.04 13.24
C ARG A 286 -23.23 10.27 14.39
N ALA A 287 -21.97 9.88 14.28
CA ALA A 287 -21.21 9.20 15.34
C ALA A 287 -19.76 9.70 15.34
N TYR A 288 -19.02 9.50 16.44
CA TYR A 288 -17.62 9.84 16.49
C TYR A 288 -16.80 8.95 15.54
N PRO A 289 -16.14 9.52 14.53
CA PRO A 289 -15.39 8.73 13.56
C PRO A 289 -14.22 7.96 14.19
N ARG A 290 -13.93 6.79 13.64
CA ARG A 290 -12.72 6.04 13.98
C ARG A 290 -11.59 6.48 13.06
N ILE A 291 -10.43 6.82 13.64
CA ILE A 291 -9.27 7.27 12.90
C ILE A 291 -8.16 6.23 13.10
N VAL A 292 -7.79 5.55 12.02
CA VAL A 292 -6.68 4.61 11.97
C VAL A 292 -5.70 5.11 10.92
N GLY A 293 -4.49 5.44 11.35
CA GLY A 293 -3.48 6.02 10.47
C GLY A 293 -2.11 5.44 10.71
N GLU A 294 -1.47 5.03 9.62
CA GLU A 294 -0.06 4.70 9.56
C GLU A 294 0.67 5.78 8.75
N THR A 295 1.74 6.33 9.29
CA THR A 295 2.47 7.41 8.64
C THR A 295 3.93 7.04 8.41
N GLY A 296 4.72 7.96 7.83
CA GLY A 296 6.14 7.75 7.58
C GLY A 296 6.92 7.53 8.86
N GLY A 297 7.85 6.58 8.83
CA GLY A 297 8.79 6.28 9.88
C GLY A 297 10.15 6.96 9.70
N LYS A 298 10.98 6.89 10.76
CA LYS A 298 12.41 7.26 10.78
C LYS A 298 13.17 6.17 11.52
N ASP A 299 13.01 4.93 11.05
CA ASP A 299 13.58 3.75 11.66
C ASP A 299 15.09 3.78 11.59
N PHE A 300 15.74 3.10 12.53
CA PHE A 300 17.17 3.15 12.67
C PHE A 300 17.77 1.79 13.03
N VAL A 301 19.03 1.62 12.72
CA VAL A 301 19.86 0.52 13.22
C VAL A 301 20.76 1.06 14.30
N PHE A 302 20.74 0.43 15.48
CA PHE A 302 21.66 0.72 16.59
C PHE A 302 22.58 -0.49 16.78
N ALA A 303 23.86 -0.32 16.41
CA ALA A 303 24.84 -1.40 16.50
C ALA A 303 25.57 -1.38 17.86
N HIS A 304 25.77 -2.56 18.47
CA HIS A 304 26.66 -2.76 19.59
C HIS A 304 28.06 -3.06 19.09
N GLU A 305 29.11 -2.81 19.91
CA GLU A 305 30.51 -3.02 19.55
C GLU A 305 30.88 -4.49 19.22
N SER A 306 30.05 -5.44 19.65
CA SER A 306 30.22 -6.87 19.34
C SER A 306 29.44 -7.29 18.07
N ALA A 307 28.88 -6.36 17.31
CA ALA A 307 28.17 -6.70 16.10
C ALA A 307 29.10 -7.30 15.03
N ASP A 308 28.58 -8.30 14.32
CA ASP A 308 29.24 -8.82 13.13
C ASP A 308 29.19 -7.77 12.02
N VAL A 309 30.35 -7.34 11.52
CA VAL A 309 30.46 -6.24 10.56
C VAL A 309 29.83 -6.59 9.22
N GLU A 310 30.01 -7.81 8.72
CA GLU A 310 29.50 -8.23 7.42
C GLU A 310 27.97 -8.31 7.46
N ALA A 311 27.40 -8.94 8.48
CA ALA A 311 25.96 -8.98 8.70
C ALA A 311 25.37 -7.58 8.87
N LEU A 312 26.05 -6.67 9.59
CA LEU A 312 25.62 -5.29 9.76
C LEU A 312 25.59 -4.52 8.44
N VAL A 313 26.62 -4.65 7.60
CA VAL A 313 26.67 -4.01 6.26
C VAL A 313 25.51 -4.49 5.39
N VAL A 314 25.25 -5.80 5.33
CA VAL A 314 24.12 -6.36 4.56
C VAL A 314 22.79 -5.83 5.09
N ALA A 315 22.60 -5.79 6.41
CA ALA A 315 21.38 -5.27 7.03
C ALA A 315 21.17 -3.78 6.71
N LEU A 316 22.23 -2.98 6.75
CA LEU A 316 22.17 -1.56 6.41
C LEU A 316 21.84 -1.34 4.93
N VAL A 317 22.50 -2.03 4.01
CA VAL A 317 22.26 -1.90 2.57
C VAL A 317 20.82 -2.30 2.23
N ARG A 318 20.36 -3.45 2.71
CA ARG A 318 18.98 -3.89 2.46
C ARG A 318 17.95 -3.02 3.15
N GLY A 319 18.15 -2.73 4.43
CA GLY A 319 17.19 -1.96 5.22
C GLY A 319 17.03 -0.51 4.76
N ALA A 320 18.11 0.11 4.24
CA ALA A 320 18.07 1.50 3.80
C ALA A 320 17.68 1.67 2.31
N PHE A 321 18.09 0.76 1.42
CA PHE A 321 18.03 1.00 -0.03
C PHE A 321 17.07 0.08 -0.78
N GLU A 322 16.55 -0.97 -0.15
CA GLU A 322 15.50 -1.77 -0.76
C GLU A 322 14.30 -0.86 -1.10
N TYR A 323 13.82 -0.98 -2.32
CA TYR A 323 12.80 -0.07 -2.89
C TYR A 323 13.17 1.41 -2.73
N GLN A 324 14.44 1.77 -2.93
CA GLN A 324 14.96 3.15 -2.90
C GLN A 324 14.66 3.86 -1.56
N GLY A 325 14.53 3.09 -0.45
CA GLY A 325 14.20 3.62 0.88
C GLY A 325 12.77 4.17 1.02
N GLN A 326 11.88 3.88 0.08
CA GLN A 326 10.49 4.38 0.05
C GLN A 326 9.54 3.52 0.88
N LYS A 327 10.00 2.97 2.00
CA LYS A 327 9.20 2.21 2.97
C LYS A 327 9.09 2.99 4.28
N CYS A 328 7.94 2.89 4.96
CA CYS A 328 7.75 3.47 6.30
C CYS A 328 8.76 2.90 7.31
N SER A 329 9.18 1.64 7.10
CA SER A 329 10.14 0.87 7.90
C SER A 329 11.58 0.91 7.38
N ALA A 330 11.92 1.75 6.39
CA ALA A 330 13.29 1.84 5.87
C ALA A 330 14.26 2.38 6.94
N ALA A 331 15.43 1.74 7.07
CA ALA A 331 16.48 2.14 7.98
C ALA A 331 17.15 3.44 7.51
N SER A 332 16.54 4.58 7.84
CA SER A 332 16.99 5.89 7.40
C SER A 332 18.16 6.44 8.19
N ARG A 333 18.51 5.81 9.31
CA ARG A 333 19.62 6.18 10.20
C ARG A 333 20.34 4.94 10.73
N ALA A 334 21.64 5.10 11.01
CA ALA A 334 22.43 4.08 11.68
C ALA A 334 23.32 4.72 12.74
N TYR A 335 23.37 4.13 13.93
CA TYR A 335 24.23 4.51 15.03
C TYR A 335 25.28 3.43 15.17
N ILE A 336 26.52 3.75 14.74
CA ILE A 336 27.61 2.80 14.64
C ILE A 336 28.72 3.18 15.63
N PRO A 337 29.21 2.27 16.49
CA PRO A 337 30.36 2.54 17.37
C PRO A 337 31.59 2.97 16.58
N ALA A 338 32.35 3.92 17.11
CA ALA A 338 33.56 4.42 16.47
C ALA A 338 34.60 3.30 16.18
N SER A 339 34.62 2.25 17.01
CA SER A 339 35.48 1.07 16.83
C SER A 339 35.13 0.25 15.58
N LEU A 340 33.86 0.20 15.20
CA LEU A 340 33.37 -0.54 14.02
C LEU A 340 33.29 0.32 12.75
N TRP A 341 33.21 1.65 12.90
CA TRP A 341 32.93 2.57 11.79
C TRP A 341 33.90 2.41 10.61
N PRO A 342 35.23 2.30 10.76
CA PRO A 342 36.12 2.16 9.62
C PRO A 342 35.83 0.92 8.77
N ALA A 343 35.55 -0.21 9.39
CA ALA A 343 35.22 -1.45 8.70
C ALA A 343 33.84 -1.43 8.08
N VAL A 344 32.84 -0.89 8.78
CA VAL A 344 31.47 -0.72 8.26
C VAL A 344 31.44 0.26 7.09
N LYS A 345 32.16 1.41 7.20
CA LYS A 345 32.29 2.39 6.09
C LYS A 345 32.83 1.73 4.84
N GLN A 346 33.94 0.98 4.97
CA GLN A 346 34.53 0.28 3.83
C GLN A 346 33.58 -0.76 3.24
N GLY A 347 32.96 -1.59 4.09
CA GLY A 347 31.98 -2.59 3.64
C GLY A 347 30.77 -1.98 2.92
N LEU A 348 30.26 -0.83 3.38
CA LEU A 348 29.18 -0.11 2.70
C LEU A 348 29.61 0.40 1.31
N VAL A 349 30.81 1.01 1.21
CA VAL A 349 31.34 1.50 -0.07
C VAL A 349 31.52 0.36 -1.06
N ASP A 350 32.14 -0.74 -0.62
CA ASP A 350 32.41 -1.89 -1.48
C ASP A 350 31.11 -2.58 -1.92
N THR A 351 30.17 -2.77 -1.01
CA THR A 351 28.87 -3.40 -1.34
C THR A 351 28.04 -2.53 -2.28
N LEU A 352 27.93 -1.22 -2.00
CA LEU A 352 27.15 -0.31 -2.83
C LEU A 352 27.78 -0.10 -4.22
N ALA A 353 29.09 -0.28 -4.37
CA ALA A 353 29.73 -0.28 -5.70
C ALA A 353 29.31 -1.47 -6.57
N THR A 354 28.79 -2.55 -6.00
CA THR A 354 28.26 -3.71 -6.73
C THR A 354 26.76 -3.63 -7.05
N VAL A 355 26.07 -2.67 -6.43
CA VAL A 355 24.63 -2.50 -6.62
C VAL A 355 24.33 -1.91 -8.00
N THR A 356 23.53 -2.62 -8.78
CA THR A 356 23.06 -2.16 -10.07
C THR A 356 21.76 -1.37 -9.93
N MET A 357 21.61 -0.33 -10.76
CA MET A 357 20.43 0.55 -10.80
C MET A 357 19.95 0.70 -12.24
N GLY A 358 18.65 0.51 -12.45
CA GLY A 358 18.08 0.59 -13.81
C GLY A 358 16.60 0.22 -13.87
N PRO A 359 16.08 -0.09 -15.07
CA PRO A 359 14.68 -0.45 -15.28
C PRO A 359 14.31 -1.75 -14.59
N VAL A 360 13.03 -1.92 -14.26
CA VAL A 360 12.51 -3.09 -13.52
C VAL A 360 12.47 -4.37 -14.36
N GLN A 361 12.49 -4.24 -15.68
CA GLN A 361 12.52 -5.35 -16.63
C GLN A 361 13.84 -6.12 -16.58
N ASP A 362 14.92 -5.48 -16.15
CA ASP A 362 16.18 -6.13 -15.84
C ASP A 362 16.20 -6.58 -14.38
N PHE A 363 15.95 -7.87 -14.16
CA PHE A 363 15.85 -8.47 -12.82
C PHE A 363 17.19 -8.50 -12.05
N SER A 364 18.30 -8.10 -12.67
CA SER A 364 19.59 -7.94 -11.99
C SER A 364 19.67 -6.62 -11.20
N ASN A 365 18.81 -5.64 -11.47
CA ASN A 365 18.81 -4.38 -10.77
C ASN A 365 18.21 -4.51 -9.36
N PHE A 366 19.02 -4.18 -8.36
CA PHE A 366 18.57 -4.09 -6.97
C PHE A 366 17.82 -2.79 -6.69
N VAL A 367 18.27 -1.68 -7.30
CA VAL A 367 17.69 -0.34 -7.17
C VAL A 367 17.06 0.09 -8.49
N ASN A 368 15.90 0.72 -8.40
CA ASN A 368 15.17 1.26 -9.55
C ASN A 368 14.92 2.77 -9.34
N ALA A 369 13.98 3.37 -10.07
CA ALA A 369 13.65 4.78 -9.93
C ALA A 369 12.81 5.07 -8.67
N VAL A 370 12.91 6.28 -8.11
CA VAL A 370 11.94 6.77 -7.12
C VAL A 370 10.62 7.11 -7.80
N ILE A 371 9.55 7.16 -7.02
CA ILE A 371 8.17 7.10 -7.52
C ILE A 371 7.75 8.25 -8.44
N ASP A 372 8.23 9.44 -8.21
CA ASP A 372 7.83 10.62 -9.00
C ASP A 372 8.85 11.78 -8.90
N ARG A 373 8.60 12.81 -9.69
CA ARG A 373 9.37 14.07 -9.71
C ARG A 373 9.53 14.67 -8.31
N GLY A 374 8.46 14.70 -7.51
CA GLY A 374 8.52 15.28 -6.17
C GLY A 374 9.45 14.53 -5.22
N SER A 375 9.49 13.19 -5.34
CA SER A 375 10.41 12.34 -4.59
C SER A 375 11.84 12.51 -5.06
N PHE A 376 12.06 12.59 -6.37
CA PHE A 376 13.38 12.87 -6.97
C PHE A 376 13.94 14.22 -6.51
N ASP A 377 13.19 15.30 -6.66
CA ASP A 377 13.61 16.66 -6.29
C ASP A 377 13.90 16.75 -4.78
N LYS A 378 13.12 16.04 -3.98
CA LYS A 378 13.34 15.96 -2.53
C LYS A 378 14.67 15.28 -2.19
N CYS A 379 14.95 14.14 -2.79
CA CYS A 379 16.21 13.41 -2.56
C CYS A 379 17.42 14.24 -3.02
N GLN A 380 17.36 14.79 -4.23
CA GLN A 380 18.40 15.66 -4.76
C GLN A 380 18.68 16.85 -3.84
N ARG A 381 17.64 17.53 -3.37
CA ARG A 381 17.79 18.66 -2.44
C ARG A 381 18.52 18.27 -1.14
N TYR A 382 18.19 17.12 -0.54
CA TYR A 382 18.87 16.68 0.68
C TYR A 382 20.31 16.24 0.42
N ILE A 383 20.61 15.64 -0.71
CA ILE A 383 21.98 15.31 -1.13
C ILE A 383 22.81 16.59 -1.28
N GLU A 384 22.26 17.62 -1.96
CA GLU A 384 22.94 18.90 -2.13
C GLU A 384 23.13 19.65 -0.80
N GLN A 385 22.17 19.57 0.11
CA GLN A 385 22.31 20.12 1.47
C GLN A 385 23.48 19.44 2.21
N ALA A 386 23.55 18.10 2.16
CA ALA A 386 24.66 17.37 2.77
C ALA A 386 26.01 17.69 2.14
N ARG A 387 26.05 17.97 0.83
CA ARG A 387 27.29 18.31 0.09
C ARG A 387 27.92 19.62 0.56
N VAL A 388 27.11 20.58 1.03
CA VAL A 388 27.55 21.91 1.47
C VAL A 388 27.58 22.07 2.99
N ALA A 389 27.03 21.12 3.74
CA ALA A 389 26.99 21.15 5.20
C ALA A 389 28.40 20.91 5.79
N SER A 390 28.77 21.65 6.83
CA SER A 390 30.06 21.52 7.50
C SER A 390 30.14 20.33 8.46
N ASP A 391 28.97 19.78 8.85
CA ASP A 391 28.78 18.70 9.81
C ASP A 391 28.34 17.39 9.13
N ALA A 392 28.43 17.32 7.79
CA ALA A 392 28.09 16.13 7.02
C ALA A 392 29.14 15.79 5.95
N GLU A 393 29.30 14.49 5.69
CA GLU A 393 30.19 13.92 4.66
C GLU A 393 29.39 12.96 3.80
N ILE A 394 29.37 13.12 2.46
CA ILE A 394 28.86 12.07 1.57
C ILE A 394 29.94 10.99 1.46
N VAL A 395 29.67 9.83 2.05
CA VAL A 395 30.59 8.67 2.08
C VAL A 395 30.64 7.98 0.72
N CYS A 396 29.48 7.79 0.08
CA CYS A 396 29.35 7.24 -1.26
C CYS A 396 27.98 7.60 -1.86
N GLY A 397 27.84 7.48 -3.16
CA GLY A 397 26.62 7.85 -3.89
C GLY A 397 26.57 9.35 -4.22
N GLY A 398 25.37 9.92 -4.23
CA GLY A 398 25.15 11.35 -4.46
C GLY A 398 24.84 11.76 -5.87
N ALA A 399 24.77 10.84 -6.84
CA ALA A 399 24.34 11.14 -8.20
C ALA A 399 22.83 10.98 -8.38
N CYS A 400 22.24 11.87 -9.17
CA CYS A 400 20.84 11.84 -9.56
C CYS A 400 20.73 12.03 -11.09
N ASP A 401 19.86 11.27 -11.75
CA ASP A 401 19.60 11.35 -13.18
C ASP A 401 18.10 11.23 -13.45
N ASP A 402 17.53 12.23 -14.09
CA ASP A 402 16.11 12.28 -14.49
C ASP A 402 15.92 12.40 -16.01
N SER A 403 16.92 12.06 -16.79
CA SER A 403 16.88 12.15 -18.24
C SER A 403 15.87 11.18 -18.87
N VAL A 404 15.69 9.99 -18.29
CA VAL A 404 14.73 8.96 -18.74
C VAL A 404 13.78 8.60 -17.61
N GLY A 405 14.32 8.35 -16.42
CA GLY A 405 13.56 7.98 -15.22
C GLY A 405 14.10 8.71 -13.99
N TYR A 406 13.39 8.65 -12.88
CA TYR A 406 13.74 9.34 -11.64
C TYR A 406 14.78 8.54 -10.83
N PHE A 407 16.00 8.44 -11.31
CA PHE A 407 17.05 7.65 -10.70
C PHE A 407 17.86 8.45 -9.67
N VAL A 408 17.93 7.92 -8.45
CA VAL A 408 18.73 8.46 -7.33
C VAL A 408 19.67 7.37 -6.85
N GLN A 409 20.96 7.60 -6.93
CA GLN A 409 21.96 6.64 -6.49
C GLN A 409 21.85 6.44 -4.96
N PRO A 410 21.95 5.18 -4.45
CA PRO A 410 22.07 4.92 -3.03
C PRO A 410 23.16 5.78 -2.40
N THR A 411 22.77 6.58 -1.41
CA THR A 411 23.63 7.62 -0.85
C THR A 411 23.80 7.43 0.65
N VAL A 412 25.03 7.30 1.10
CA VAL A 412 25.38 7.24 2.52
C VAL A 412 25.98 8.58 2.94
N ILE A 413 25.40 9.17 3.97
CA ILE A 413 25.81 10.45 4.54
C ILE A 413 26.21 10.19 5.99
N ARG A 414 27.47 10.54 6.36
CA ARG A 414 27.90 10.62 7.75
C ARG A 414 27.54 12.02 8.28
N ALA A 415 26.90 12.09 9.42
CA ALA A 415 26.63 13.34 10.12
C ALA A 415 27.15 13.23 11.56
N GLU A 416 27.59 14.38 12.13
CA GLU A 416 28.09 14.49 13.51
C GLU A 416 26.96 14.90 14.47
#